data_5489689489d637dc1cde302c81cccc57
#
_entry.id   5489689489d637dc1cde302c81cccc57
#
_cell.length_a   1.000
_cell.length_b   1.000
_cell.length_c   1.000
_cell.angle_alpha   90.00
_cell.angle_beta   90.00
_cell.angle_gamma   90.00
#
_symmetry.space_group_name_H-M   'P 1'
#
loop_
_entity.id
_entity.type
_entity.pdbx_description
1 polymer ?
#
loop_
_entity_poly.entity_id
_entity_poly.type
_entity_poly.pdbx_seq_one_letter_code
_entity_poly.pdbx_strand_id
1 'polypeptide(L)'
;MKTGKTVAVSQTETAIKAILANPIMMTAFRSGLPAEGKLFPDGSKVVKIFWSFKKNEVSPYSVNVPDALKELAFIEKDTKRFPNTHGWAYADWAYDAATDTFKPSQLSQSGAECGYACHTKVSAQDYIFTAYPKR
;
A
#
# COMPACT_ATOMS: atom_id res chain seq x y z
N MET A 1 4.27 -7.41 -9.50
CA MET A 1 2.80 -7.63 -9.56
C MET A 1 2.31 -7.22 -10.95
N LYS A 2 2.09 -8.19 -11.82
CA LYS A 2 1.79 -7.95 -13.26
C LYS A 2 0.38 -7.39 -13.56
N THR A 3 -0.56 -7.49 -12.63
CA THR A 3 -1.99 -7.18 -12.86
C THR A 3 -2.62 -6.40 -11.72
N GLY A 4 -1.85 -5.46 -11.16
CA GLY A 4 -2.35 -4.59 -10.11
C GLY A 4 -3.42 -3.65 -10.62
N LYS A 5 -4.53 -3.55 -9.90
CA LYS A 5 -5.59 -2.56 -10.15
C LYS A 5 -5.61 -1.51 -9.04
N THR A 6 -5.90 -0.29 -9.42
CA THR A 6 -5.99 0.83 -8.48
C THR A 6 -7.14 0.62 -7.51
N VAL A 7 -6.82 0.64 -6.23
CA VAL A 7 -7.78 0.63 -5.12
C VAL A 7 -8.15 2.05 -4.74
N ALA A 8 -7.15 2.88 -4.47
CA ALA A 8 -7.33 4.25 -4.03
C ALA A 8 -6.15 5.12 -4.46
N VAL A 9 -6.42 6.42 -4.57
CA VAL A 9 -5.42 7.47 -4.71
C VAL A 9 -5.68 8.49 -3.61
N SER A 10 -4.65 8.94 -2.95
CA SER A 10 -4.75 9.92 -1.87
C SER A 10 -3.58 10.89 -1.89
N GLN A 11 -3.77 12.03 -1.24
CA GLN A 11 -2.73 13.03 -1.06
C GLN A 11 -2.58 13.37 0.42
N THR A 12 -1.33 13.45 0.87
CA THR A 12 -0.96 14.02 2.18
C THR A 12 -0.30 15.38 1.96
N GLU A 13 0.18 16.00 3.03
CA GLU A 13 0.93 17.27 2.93
C GLU A 13 2.21 17.15 2.10
N THR A 14 2.79 15.96 2.01
CA THR A 14 4.11 15.75 1.40
C THR A 14 4.12 14.77 0.23
N ALA A 15 3.05 14.01 0.00
CA ALA A 15 3.06 12.95 -0.99
C ALA A 15 1.70 12.69 -1.64
N ILE A 16 1.73 12.30 -2.91
CA ILE A 16 0.62 11.62 -3.58
C ILE A 16 0.89 10.11 -3.49
N LYS A 17 -0.14 9.34 -3.17
CA LYS A 17 -0.09 7.89 -2.99
C LYS A 17 -1.09 7.20 -3.89
N ALA A 18 -0.66 6.12 -4.54
CA ALA A 18 -1.57 5.20 -5.22
C ALA A 18 -1.46 3.82 -4.57
N ILE A 19 -2.60 3.20 -4.33
CA ILE A 19 -2.70 1.84 -3.78
C ILE A 19 -3.20 0.93 -4.87
N LEU A 20 -2.41 -0.09 -5.20
CA LEU A 20 -2.72 -1.10 -6.21
C LEU A 20 -2.83 -2.46 -5.52
N ALA A 21 -3.79 -3.27 -5.94
CA ALA A 21 -4.00 -4.61 -5.43
C ALA A 21 -3.97 -5.66 -6.55
N ASN A 22 -3.52 -6.86 -6.21
CA ASN A 22 -3.58 -7.99 -7.12
C ASN A 22 -5.03 -8.52 -7.26
N PRO A 23 -5.31 -9.41 -8.23
CA PRO A 23 -6.67 -9.89 -8.48
C PRO A 23 -7.34 -10.55 -7.27
N ILE A 24 -6.60 -11.31 -6.46
CA ILE A 24 -7.11 -11.95 -5.25
C ILE A 24 -7.64 -10.90 -4.26
N MET A 25 -6.82 -9.90 -3.97
CA MET A 25 -7.22 -8.83 -3.04
C MET A 25 -8.32 -7.94 -3.62
N MET A 26 -8.31 -7.69 -4.93
CA MET A 26 -9.37 -6.94 -5.60
C MET A 26 -10.73 -7.65 -5.50
N THR A 27 -10.75 -8.96 -5.62
CA THR A 27 -11.96 -9.75 -5.42
C THR A 27 -12.48 -9.60 -3.99
N ALA A 28 -11.59 -9.67 -3.00
CA ALA A 28 -11.94 -9.44 -1.60
C ALA A 28 -12.50 -8.03 -1.36
N PHE A 29 -11.86 -7.00 -1.89
CA PHE A 29 -12.35 -5.62 -1.81
C PHE A 29 -13.75 -5.47 -2.40
N ARG A 30 -14.00 -6.06 -3.56
CA ARG A 30 -15.32 -6.00 -4.23
C ARG A 30 -16.40 -6.78 -3.48
N SER A 31 -16.02 -7.78 -2.71
CA SER A 31 -16.94 -8.53 -1.85
C SER A 31 -17.32 -7.79 -0.56
N GLY A 32 -16.72 -6.64 -0.31
CA GLY A 32 -17.03 -5.78 0.83
C GLY A 32 -15.99 -5.75 1.95
N LEU A 33 -14.82 -6.37 1.75
CA LEU A 33 -13.73 -6.25 2.71
C LEU A 33 -13.02 -4.88 2.49
N PRO A 34 -12.37 -4.29 3.50
CA PRO A 34 -12.31 -4.78 4.89
C PRO A 34 -13.64 -4.65 5.63
N ALA A 35 -13.94 -5.62 6.47
CA ALA A 35 -15.13 -5.64 7.32
C ALA A 35 -14.79 -6.31 8.65
N GLU A 36 -15.46 -5.89 9.72
CA GLU A 36 -15.24 -6.42 11.05
C GLU A 36 -15.40 -7.95 11.09
N GLY A 37 -14.40 -8.63 11.66
CA GLY A 37 -14.37 -10.07 11.82
C GLY A 37 -14.15 -10.88 10.54
N LYS A 38 -13.92 -10.23 9.39
CA LYS A 38 -13.66 -10.91 8.11
C LYS A 38 -12.20 -10.82 7.72
N LEU A 39 -11.67 -11.91 7.17
CA LEU A 39 -10.26 -12.03 6.79
C LEU A 39 -10.08 -11.95 5.28
N PHE A 40 -9.00 -11.30 4.86
CA PHE A 40 -8.53 -11.37 3.47
C PHE A 40 -7.94 -12.76 3.19
N PRO A 41 -8.14 -13.31 1.99
CA PRO A 41 -7.57 -14.60 1.63
C PRO A 41 -6.06 -14.56 1.52
N ASP A 42 -5.39 -15.70 1.74
CA ASP A 42 -3.97 -15.86 1.43
C ASP A 42 -3.71 -15.58 -0.05
N GLY A 43 -2.55 -15.02 -0.34
CA GLY A 43 -2.23 -14.53 -1.67
C GLY A 43 -2.67 -13.09 -1.95
N SER A 44 -3.41 -12.45 -1.03
CA SER A 44 -3.72 -11.02 -1.13
C SER A 44 -2.44 -10.18 -1.10
N LYS A 45 -2.27 -9.28 -2.07
CA LYS A 45 -1.10 -8.40 -2.18
C LYS A 45 -1.51 -6.99 -2.52
N VAL A 46 -0.84 -6.04 -1.87
CA VAL A 46 -1.01 -4.61 -2.13
C VAL A 46 0.36 -3.96 -2.26
N VAL A 47 0.47 -3.04 -3.20
CA VAL A 47 1.58 -2.09 -3.27
C VAL A 47 1.05 -0.68 -3.12
N LYS A 48 1.73 0.11 -2.31
CA LYS A 48 1.51 1.54 -2.19
C LYS A 48 2.71 2.27 -2.79
N ILE A 49 2.44 3.13 -3.74
CA ILE A 49 3.45 3.92 -4.44
C ILE A 49 3.36 5.36 -3.94
N PHE A 50 4.49 5.95 -3.61
CA PHE A 50 4.58 7.31 -3.09
C PHE A 50 5.39 8.19 -4.03
N TRP A 51 4.83 9.36 -4.37
CA TRP A 51 5.52 10.42 -5.09
C TRP A 51 5.50 11.72 -4.28
N SER A 52 6.55 12.53 -4.41
CA SER A 52 6.40 13.96 -4.15
C SER A 52 5.45 14.56 -5.18
N PHE A 53 4.97 15.77 -4.96
CA PHE A 53 4.09 16.42 -5.92
C PHE A 53 4.51 17.85 -6.19
N LYS A 54 4.05 18.38 -7.30
CA LYS A 54 4.19 19.78 -7.69
C LYS A 54 2.89 20.29 -8.28
N LYS A 55 2.72 21.62 -8.32
CA LYS A 55 1.62 22.23 -9.06
C LYS A 55 1.79 22.01 -10.55
N ASN A 56 0.69 21.70 -11.23
CA ASN A 56 0.65 21.72 -12.67
C ASN A 56 0.47 23.17 -13.15
N GLU A 57 1.53 23.77 -13.67
CA GLU A 57 1.54 25.18 -14.10
C GLU A 57 0.71 25.42 -15.37
N VAL A 58 0.45 24.36 -16.15
CA VAL A 58 -0.29 24.45 -17.42
C VAL A 58 -1.81 24.32 -17.22
N SER A 59 -2.24 23.79 -16.08
CA SER A 59 -3.66 23.66 -15.78
C SER A 59 -4.29 25.00 -15.41
N PRO A 60 -5.48 25.32 -15.93
CA PRO A 60 -6.25 26.49 -15.49
C PRO A 60 -6.76 26.34 -14.03
N TYR A 61 -6.68 25.15 -13.46
CA TYR A 61 -7.08 24.85 -12.11
C TYR A 61 -5.86 24.58 -11.22
N SER A 62 -6.02 24.82 -9.92
CA SER A 62 -4.98 24.48 -8.95
C SER A 62 -4.97 22.96 -8.71
N VAL A 63 -4.15 22.24 -9.46
CA VAL A 63 -3.98 20.79 -9.33
C VAL A 63 -2.54 20.43 -9.00
N ASN A 64 -2.37 19.45 -8.12
CA ASN A 64 -1.09 18.83 -7.83
C ASN A 64 -0.93 17.55 -8.67
N VAL A 65 0.24 17.36 -9.20
CA VAL A 65 0.61 16.18 -10.00
C VAL A 65 1.82 15.49 -9.38
N PRO A 66 1.97 14.17 -9.57
CA PRO A 66 3.18 13.46 -9.14
C PRO A 66 4.42 14.11 -9.75
N ASP A 67 5.48 14.24 -8.96
CA ASP A 67 6.78 14.77 -9.38
C ASP A 67 7.83 13.68 -9.33
N ALA A 68 8.44 13.41 -8.17
CA ALA A 68 9.49 12.41 -8.03
C ALA A 68 8.96 11.16 -7.30
N LEU A 69 9.29 9.98 -7.84
CA LEU A 69 9.06 8.71 -7.16
C LEU A 69 9.91 8.67 -5.87
N LYS A 70 9.32 8.25 -4.77
CA LYS A 70 9.98 8.24 -3.46
C LYS A 70 10.12 6.84 -2.89
N GLU A 71 9.05 6.06 -2.90
CA GLU A 71 8.96 4.86 -2.09
C GLU A 71 7.93 3.88 -2.65
N LEU A 72 8.17 2.59 -2.44
CA LEU A 72 7.20 1.52 -2.58
C LEU A 72 7.03 0.79 -1.25
N ALA A 73 5.81 0.62 -0.81
CA ALA A 73 5.49 -0.22 0.34
C ALA A 73 4.63 -1.40 -0.10
N PHE A 74 4.97 -2.60 0.34
CA PHE A 74 4.28 -3.84 -0.02
C PHE A 74 3.72 -4.51 1.22
N ILE A 75 2.53 -5.09 1.07
CA ILE A 75 1.98 -6.05 2.01
C ILE A 75 1.52 -7.31 1.28
N GLU A 76 1.68 -8.44 1.90
CA GLU A 76 1.29 -9.75 1.38
C GLU A 76 0.70 -10.60 2.49
N LYS A 77 -0.39 -11.30 2.21
CA LYS A 77 -0.98 -12.27 3.13
C LYS A 77 -0.57 -13.69 2.79
N ASP A 78 0.07 -14.34 3.75
CA ASP A 78 0.41 -15.76 3.75
C ASP A 78 0.43 -16.26 5.20
N THR A 79 -0.65 -16.89 5.63
CA THR A 79 -0.82 -17.33 7.02
C THR A 79 0.16 -18.42 7.45
N LYS A 80 0.69 -19.20 6.50
CA LYS A 80 1.69 -20.23 6.76
C LYS A 80 3.08 -19.65 7.01
N ARG A 81 3.47 -18.65 6.20
CA ARG A 81 4.80 -18.02 6.30
C ARG A 81 4.90 -16.99 7.42
N PHE A 82 3.80 -16.32 7.75
CA PHE A 82 3.78 -15.20 8.69
C PHE A 82 2.75 -15.39 9.82
N PRO A 83 2.84 -16.49 10.60
CA PRO A 83 1.86 -16.77 11.66
C PRO A 83 1.89 -15.74 12.79
N ASN A 84 3.04 -15.11 13.06
CA ASN A 84 3.23 -14.17 14.17
C ASN A 84 2.65 -12.78 13.91
N THR A 85 2.29 -12.49 12.68
CA THR A 85 1.70 -11.21 12.24
C THR A 85 0.33 -11.41 11.60
N HIS A 86 -0.41 -12.43 12.02
CA HIS A 86 -1.73 -12.81 11.50
C HIS A 86 -1.74 -12.99 9.97
N GLY A 87 -0.63 -13.49 9.42
CA GLY A 87 -0.44 -13.77 8.01
C GLY A 87 0.09 -12.60 7.18
N TRP A 88 0.26 -11.41 7.75
CA TRP A 88 0.70 -10.25 6.99
C TRP A 88 2.21 -10.03 7.04
N ALA A 89 2.83 -9.96 5.86
CA ALA A 89 4.20 -9.48 5.68
C ALA A 89 4.18 -8.03 5.19
N TYR A 90 5.19 -7.28 5.62
CA TYR A 90 5.37 -5.86 5.28
C TYR A 90 6.80 -5.66 4.79
N ALA A 91 6.93 -4.89 3.69
CA ALA A 91 8.23 -4.51 3.16
C ALA A 91 8.15 -3.12 2.53
N ASP A 92 9.27 -2.43 2.54
CA ASP A 92 9.34 -1.04 2.13
C ASP A 92 10.68 -0.75 1.44
N TRP A 93 10.64 -0.05 0.30
CA TRP A 93 11.81 0.31 -0.50
C TRP A 93 11.80 1.79 -0.84
N ALA A 94 12.91 2.46 -0.54
CA ALA A 94 13.15 3.82 -0.99
C ALA A 94 13.70 3.81 -2.42
N TYR A 95 13.24 4.73 -3.25
CA TYR A 95 13.78 4.94 -4.60
C TYR A 95 14.98 5.87 -4.55
N ASP A 96 16.05 5.43 -5.21
CA ASP A 96 17.26 6.22 -5.41
C ASP A 96 17.34 6.67 -6.87
N ALA A 97 17.03 7.94 -7.12
CA ALA A 97 17.01 8.51 -8.46
C ALA A 97 18.42 8.58 -9.10
N ALA A 98 19.47 8.66 -8.28
CA ALA A 98 20.85 8.74 -8.81
C ALA A 98 21.31 7.43 -9.47
N THR A 99 20.78 6.30 -8.99
CA THR A 99 21.13 4.96 -9.48
C THR A 99 19.99 4.25 -10.19
N ASP A 100 18.81 4.87 -10.26
CA ASP A 100 17.56 4.28 -10.78
C ASP A 100 17.25 2.90 -10.17
N THR A 101 17.43 2.80 -8.86
CA THR A 101 17.24 1.56 -8.13
C THR A 101 16.39 1.75 -6.88
N PHE A 102 15.81 0.64 -6.39
CA PHE A 102 15.16 0.59 -5.09
C PHE A 102 16.07 -0.06 -4.07
N LYS A 103 16.14 0.54 -2.88
CA LYS A 103 16.90 0.03 -1.74
C LYS A 103 15.94 -0.22 -0.58
N PRO A 104 16.11 -1.33 0.18
CA PRO A 104 15.33 -1.54 1.38
C PRO A 104 15.42 -0.34 2.30
N SER A 105 14.28 0.19 2.75
CA SER A 105 14.26 1.30 3.71
C SER A 105 14.67 0.81 5.10
N GLN A 106 14.96 1.75 6.00
CA GLN A 106 15.25 1.41 7.41
C GLN A 106 14.07 0.69 8.08
N LEU A 107 12.83 0.98 7.67
CA LEU A 107 11.64 0.28 8.16
C LEU A 107 11.62 -1.19 7.74
N SER A 108 12.12 -1.51 6.55
CA SER A 108 12.29 -2.89 6.09
C SER A 108 13.37 -3.65 6.86
N GLN A 109 14.38 -2.94 7.37
CA GLN A 109 15.45 -3.57 8.16
C GLN A 109 14.99 -4.02 9.54
N SER A 110 13.95 -3.40 10.10
CA SER A 110 13.31 -3.84 11.35
C SER A 110 12.29 -4.98 11.13
N GLY A 111 12.21 -5.51 9.91
CA GLY A 111 11.31 -6.60 9.55
C GLY A 111 9.84 -6.18 9.46
N ALA A 112 8.97 -7.18 9.35
CA ALA A 112 7.52 -6.99 9.25
C ALA A 112 6.90 -6.34 10.51
N GLU A 113 7.61 -6.30 11.63
CA GLU A 113 7.09 -5.87 12.93
C GLU A 113 6.67 -4.40 12.94
N CYS A 114 7.41 -3.52 12.27
CA CYS A 114 7.11 -2.10 12.25
C CYS A 114 5.80 -1.78 11.51
N GLY A 115 5.62 -2.38 10.34
CA GLY A 115 4.37 -2.26 9.58
C GLY A 115 3.20 -2.90 10.32
N TYR A 116 3.40 -4.06 10.90
CA TYR A 116 2.41 -4.75 11.71
C TYR A 116 1.95 -3.91 12.92
N ALA A 117 2.88 -3.31 13.65
CA ALA A 117 2.56 -2.46 14.80
C ALA A 117 1.63 -1.29 14.42
N CYS A 118 1.85 -0.63 13.29
CA CYS A 118 0.95 0.40 12.78
C CYS A 118 -0.43 -0.16 12.40
N HIS A 119 -0.47 -1.29 11.71
CA HIS A 119 -1.71 -1.88 11.21
C HIS A 119 -2.56 -2.55 12.30
N THR A 120 -2.03 -2.81 13.50
CA THR A 120 -2.82 -3.31 14.65
C THR A 120 -3.98 -2.40 15.04
N LYS A 121 -3.91 -1.12 14.72
CA LYS A 121 -5.01 -0.17 14.95
C LYS A 121 -6.32 -0.56 14.25
N VAL A 122 -6.24 -1.35 13.20
CA VAL A 122 -7.38 -1.86 12.43
C VAL A 122 -7.41 -3.39 12.41
N SER A 123 -7.00 -4.02 13.50
CA SER A 123 -6.99 -5.49 13.64
C SER A 123 -8.34 -6.14 13.42
N ALA A 124 -9.44 -5.47 13.81
CA ALA A 124 -10.80 -5.94 13.57
C ALA A 124 -11.16 -6.03 12.08
N GLN A 125 -10.43 -5.36 11.22
CA GLN A 125 -10.59 -5.35 9.76
C GLN A 125 -9.45 -6.10 9.05
N ASP A 126 -8.91 -7.11 9.71
CA ASP A 126 -7.75 -7.88 9.24
C ASP A 126 -6.57 -6.97 8.86
N TYR A 127 -6.30 -5.95 9.68
CA TYR A 127 -5.12 -5.06 9.54
C TYR A 127 -5.08 -4.21 8.27
N ILE A 128 -6.21 -3.99 7.59
CA ILE A 128 -6.30 -3.19 6.36
C ILE A 128 -7.07 -1.89 6.61
N PHE A 129 -6.40 -0.76 6.36
CA PHE A 129 -6.98 0.58 6.51
C PHE A 129 -7.90 0.98 5.34
N THR A 130 -7.51 0.63 4.13
CA THR A 130 -8.11 1.18 2.91
C THR A 130 -9.27 0.32 2.44
N ALA A 131 -10.44 0.93 2.26
CA ALA A 131 -11.58 0.31 1.59
C ALA A 131 -11.58 0.66 0.09
N TYR A 132 -12.13 -0.25 -0.71
CA TYR A 132 -12.39 0.04 -2.13
C TYR A 132 -13.66 0.89 -2.22
N PRO A 133 -13.60 2.08 -2.81
CA PRO A 133 -14.78 2.93 -2.89
C PRO A 133 -15.85 2.30 -3.78
N LYS A 134 -17.09 2.34 -3.32
CA LYS A 134 -18.24 1.97 -4.15
C LYS A 134 -18.36 2.98 -5.29
N ARG A 135 -18.43 2.49 -6.50
CA ARG A 135 -18.60 3.28 -7.72
C ARG A 135 -19.97 3.02 -8.32
#